data_1cb4bb53081be0a36f8a94a222ecebb1
#
_entry.id   1cb4bb53081be0a36f8a94a222ecebb1
#
_cell.length_a   1.000
_cell.length_b   1.000
_cell.length_c   1.000
_cell.angle_alpha   90.00
_cell.angle_beta   90.00
_cell.angle_gamma   90.00
#
_symmetry.space_group_name_H-M   'P 1'
#
loop_
_entity.id
_entity.type
_entity.pdbx_description
1 polymer ?
#
loop_
_entity_poly.entity_id
_entity_poly.type
_entity_poly.pdbx_seq_one_letter_code
_entity_poly.pdbx_strand_id
1 'polypeptide(L)'
;MSEPSKLNVEIYGHIYTLRVTPEEKAQVEAITAHVDQMMHKVGDDQTRLDYRDVAVLAAMNITEEYFKLQREYQELLSIADEEK
;
A
#
# COMPACT_ATOMS: atom_id res chain seq x y z
N MET A 1 -13.55 24.21 4.41
CA MET A 1 -14.08 23.14 3.57
C MET A 1 -13.08 22.74 2.52
N SER A 2 -12.89 21.45 2.38
CA SER A 2 -11.88 20.93 1.50
C SER A 2 -12.50 20.46 0.20
N GLU A 3 -12.14 21.10 -0.87
CA GLU A 3 -12.57 20.66 -2.17
C GLU A 3 -11.56 19.66 -2.71
N PRO A 4 -12.02 18.56 -3.33
CA PRO A 4 -11.11 17.61 -3.93
C PRO A 4 -10.31 18.27 -5.04
N SER A 5 -9.05 17.94 -5.10
CA SER A 5 -8.19 18.40 -6.18
C SER A 5 -7.50 17.17 -6.80
N LYS A 6 -6.86 17.40 -7.93
CA LYS A 6 -6.17 16.31 -8.63
C LYS A 6 -4.78 16.15 -8.05
N LEU A 7 -4.42 14.89 -7.81
CA LEU A 7 -3.08 14.53 -7.37
C LEU A 7 -2.51 13.53 -8.36
N ASN A 8 -1.35 13.87 -8.93
CA ASN A 8 -0.65 12.95 -9.82
C ASN A 8 0.35 12.14 -9.02
N VAL A 9 0.28 10.82 -9.14
CA VAL A 9 1.21 9.92 -8.46
C VAL A 9 1.84 9.01 -9.49
N GLU A 10 3.09 8.65 -9.24
CA GLU A 10 3.79 7.70 -10.10
C GLU A 10 3.93 6.38 -9.36
N ILE A 11 3.47 5.30 -10.00
CA ILE A 11 3.57 3.96 -9.44
C ILE A 11 4.18 3.08 -10.51
N TYR A 12 5.33 2.55 -10.23
CA TYR A 12 6.08 1.64 -11.11
C TYR A 12 6.19 2.20 -12.54
N GLY A 13 6.56 3.47 -12.63
CA GLY A 13 6.77 4.14 -13.93
C GLY A 13 5.51 4.63 -14.62
N HIS A 14 4.34 4.44 -14.03
CA HIS A 14 3.08 4.89 -14.60
C HIS A 14 2.49 6.01 -13.76
N ILE A 15 1.92 7.00 -14.40
CA ILE A 15 1.34 8.16 -13.73
C ILE A 15 -0.17 8.00 -13.65
N TYR A 16 -0.70 8.17 -12.45
CA TYR A 16 -2.12 8.12 -12.18
C TYR A 16 -2.58 9.43 -11.60
N THR A 17 -3.76 9.88 -12.01
CA THR A 17 -4.35 11.09 -11.46
C THR A 17 -5.51 10.69 -10.56
N LEU A 18 -5.40 11.09 -9.29
CA LEU A 18 -6.41 10.76 -8.28
C LEU A 18 -7.06 12.03 -7.78
N ARG A 19 -8.30 11.90 -7.32
CA ARG A 19 -8.98 13.00 -6.65
C ARG A 19 -8.85 12.80 -5.16
N VAL A 20 -8.30 13.80 -4.49
CA VAL A 20 -8.08 13.75 -3.06
C VAL A 20 -8.47 15.07 -2.43
N THR A 21 -8.93 15.03 -1.18
CA THR A 21 -9.08 16.25 -0.40
C THR A 21 -7.73 16.64 0.18
N PRO A 22 -7.56 17.92 0.57
CA PRO A 22 -6.28 18.33 1.19
C PRO A 22 -5.91 17.48 2.41
N GLU A 23 -6.92 17.02 3.17
CA GLU A 23 -6.67 16.19 4.36
C GLU A 23 -6.16 14.81 4.00
N GLU A 24 -6.57 14.30 2.84
CA GLU A 24 -6.18 12.96 2.39
C GLU A 24 -4.85 12.92 1.67
N LYS A 25 -4.35 14.07 1.23
CA LYS A 25 -3.22 14.12 0.32
C LYS A 25 -1.99 13.38 0.84
N ALA A 26 -1.58 13.68 2.06
CA ALA A 26 -0.38 13.07 2.64
C ALA A 26 -0.54 11.56 2.79
N GLN A 27 -1.73 11.12 3.20
CA GLN A 27 -2.00 9.69 3.36
C GLN A 27 -1.98 8.97 2.01
N VAL A 28 -2.60 9.56 1.00
CA VAL A 28 -2.62 8.96 -0.34
C VAL A 28 -1.22 8.90 -0.92
N GLU A 29 -0.41 9.94 -0.72
CA GLU A 29 0.98 9.91 -1.16
C GLU A 29 1.77 8.79 -0.49
N ALA A 30 1.55 8.59 0.80
CA ALA A 30 2.21 7.50 1.52
C ALA A 30 1.75 6.13 1.01
N ILE A 31 0.45 6.00 0.74
CA ILE A 31 -0.09 4.74 0.21
C ILE A 31 0.52 4.44 -1.16
N THR A 32 0.55 5.43 -2.05
CA THR A 32 1.07 5.21 -3.39
C THR A 32 2.56 4.92 -3.37
N ALA A 33 3.31 5.55 -2.47
CA ALA A 33 4.74 5.26 -2.32
C ALA A 33 4.95 3.82 -1.87
N HIS A 34 4.11 3.34 -0.97
CA HIS A 34 4.21 1.96 -0.49
C HIS A 34 3.91 0.95 -1.60
N VAL A 35 2.87 1.22 -2.40
CA VAL A 35 2.53 0.36 -3.54
C VAL A 35 3.69 0.34 -4.53
N ASP A 36 4.25 1.51 -4.83
CA ASP A 36 5.38 1.62 -5.73
C ASP A 36 6.57 0.79 -5.25
N GLN A 37 6.91 0.91 -3.97
CA GLN A 37 8.01 0.15 -3.37
C GLN A 37 7.75 -1.34 -3.46
N MET A 38 6.52 -1.77 -3.20
CA MET A 38 6.18 -3.18 -3.24
C MET A 38 6.27 -3.72 -4.67
N MET A 39 5.85 -2.93 -5.66
CA MET A 39 5.95 -3.35 -7.05
C MET A 39 7.42 -3.48 -7.48
N HIS A 40 8.28 -2.57 -7.03
CA HIS A 40 9.71 -2.71 -7.28
C HIS A 40 10.29 -3.95 -6.61
N LYS A 41 9.86 -4.22 -5.38
CA LYS A 41 10.34 -5.38 -4.64
C LYS A 41 10.02 -6.68 -5.35
N VAL A 42 8.83 -6.82 -5.90
CA VAL A 42 8.41 -8.07 -6.54
C VAL A 42 8.72 -8.14 -8.03
N GLY A 43 8.97 -6.99 -8.67
CA GLY A 43 9.06 -6.92 -10.12
C GLY A 43 10.44 -6.68 -10.70
N ASP A 44 11.34 -6.01 -9.97
CA ASP A 44 12.59 -5.55 -10.56
C ASP A 44 13.49 -6.69 -11.08
N ASP A 45 13.45 -7.84 -10.43
CA ASP A 45 14.26 -8.99 -10.85
C ASP A 45 13.50 -9.93 -11.79
N GLN A 46 12.27 -9.57 -12.18
CA GLN A 46 11.40 -10.45 -12.95
C GLN A 46 11.15 -9.87 -14.33
N THR A 47 12.05 -10.14 -15.25
CA THR A 47 11.94 -9.57 -16.61
C THR A 47 10.77 -10.14 -17.42
N ARG A 48 10.19 -11.24 -16.97
CA ARG A 48 9.08 -11.89 -17.68
C ARG A 48 7.71 -11.40 -17.25
N LEU A 49 7.65 -10.67 -16.14
CA LEU A 49 6.39 -10.20 -15.62
C LEU A 49 6.02 -8.88 -16.28
N ASP A 50 4.76 -8.76 -16.72
CA ASP A 50 4.29 -7.48 -17.20
C ASP A 50 3.79 -6.65 -16.01
N TYR A 51 3.39 -5.42 -16.31
CA TYR A 51 2.94 -4.48 -15.28
C TYR A 51 1.79 -5.04 -14.45
N ARG A 52 0.85 -5.72 -15.10
CA ARG A 52 -0.32 -6.29 -14.44
C ARG A 52 0.08 -7.37 -13.46
N ASP A 53 0.98 -8.26 -13.88
CA ASP A 53 1.46 -9.34 -13.02
C ASP A 53 2.17 -8.80 -11.79
N VAL A 54 3.01 -7.79 -12.00
CA VAL A 54 3.71 -7.14 -10.89
C VAL A 54 2.72 -6.53 -9.90
N ALA A 55 1.68 -5.86 -10.41
CA ALA A 55 0.66 -5.26 -9.55
C ALA A 55 -0.07 -6.31 -8.73
N VAL A 56 -0.42 -7.45 -9.34
CA VAL A 56 -1.11 -8.52 -8.63
C VAL A 56 -0.23 -9.11 -7.54
N LEU A 57 1.04 -9.38 -7.85
CA LEU A 57 1.97 -9.91 -6.86
C LEU A 57 2.21 -8.94 -5.72
N ALA A 58 2.32 -7.64 -6.05
CA ALA A 58 2.46 -6.61 -5.02
C ALA A 58 1.24 -6.59 -4.11
N ALA A 59 0.04 -6.67 -4.69
CA ALA A 59 -1.20 -6.69 -3.91
C ALA A 59 -1.22 -7.89 -2.97
N MET A 60 -0.78 -9.05 -3.44
CA MET A 60 -0.72 -10.25 -2.60
C MET A 60 0.24 -10.07 -1.43
N ASN A 61 1.41 -9.49 -1.71
CA ASN A 61 2.39 -9.24 -0.65
C ASN A 61 1.89 -8.24 0.39
N ILE A 62 1.22 -7.18 -0.08
CA ILE A 62 0.64 -6.19 0.83
C ILE A 62 -0.43 -6.83 1.70
N THR A 63 -1.26 -7.67 1.11
CA THR A 63 -2.31 -8.36 1.84
C THR A 63 -1.74 -9.32 2.88
N GLU A 64 -0.66 -10.01 2.52
CA GLU A 64 0.02 -10.89 3.47
C GLU A 64 0.56 -10.11 4.67
N GLU A 65 1.17 -8.96 4.42
CA GLU A 65 1.65 -8.10 5.50
C GLU A 65 0.50 -7.62 6.38
N TYR A 66 -0.62 -7.29 5.75
CA TYR A 66 -1.81 -6.85 6.48
C TYR A 66 -2.31 -7.96 7.41
N PHE A 67 -2.41 -9.19 6.91
CA PHE A 67 -2.86 -10.31 7.72
C PHE A 67 -1.89 -10.61 8.86
N LYS A 68 -0.59 -10.47 8.59
CA LYS A 68 0.43 -10.65 9.63
C LYS A 68 0.27 -9.62 10.74
N LEU A 69 0.07 -8.36 10.37
CA LEU A 69 -0.14 -7.29 11.35
C LEU A 69 -1.40 -7.52 12.15
N GLN A 70 -2.47 -8.01 11.51
CA GLN A 70 -3.71 -8.36 12.23
C GLN A 70 -3.46 -9.42 13.29
N ARG A 71 -2.71 -10.46 12.93
CA ARG A 71 -2.40 -11.52 13.89
C ARG A 71 -1.57 -11.00 15.06
N GLU A 72 -0.58 -10.18 14.77
CA GLU A 72 0.26 -9.60 15.80
C GLU A 72 -0.55 -8.70 16.74
N TYR A 73 -1.48 -7.94 16.17
CA TYR A 73 -2.36 -7.08 16.96
C TYR A 73 -3.25 -7.90 17.87
N GLN A 74 -3.83 -8.99 17.36
CA GLN A 74 -4.68 -9.87 18.15
C GLN A 74 -3.89 -10.54 19.28
N GLU A 75 -2.65 -10.92 19.02
CA GLU A 75 -1.79 -11.50 20.04
C GLU A 75 -1.50 -10.50 21.15
N LEU A 76 -1.23 -9.25 20.79
CA LEU A 76 -1.00 -8.21 21.79
C LEU A 76 -2.22 -7.95 22.64
N LEU A 77 -3.41 -7.93 22.03
CA LEU A 77 -4.65 -7.75 22.76
C LEU A 77 -4.89 -8.91 23.73
N SER A 78 -4.59 -10.12 23.30
CA SER A 78 -4.74 -11.31 24.13
C SER A 78 -3.82 -11.25 25.34
N ILE A 79 -2.56 -10.83 25.15
CA ILE A 79 -1.60 -10.68 26.23
C ILE A 79 -2.07 -9.61 27.22
N ALA A 80 -2.54 -8.48 26.70
CA ALA A 80 -3.04 -7.41 27.58
C ALA A 80 -4.22 -7.87 28.43
N ASP A 81 -5.11 -8.69 27.86
CA ASP A 81 -6.25 -9.22 28.59
C ASP A 81 -5.82 -10.19 29.67
N GLU A 82 -4.77 -10.98 29.42
CA GLU A 82 -4.28 -11.94 30.41
C GLU A 82 -3.61 -11.28 31.61
N GLU A 83 -3.12 -10.07 31.43
CA GLU A 83 -2.42 -9.36 32.51
C GLU A 83 -3.36 -8.63 33.47
N LYS A 84 -4.64 -8.65 33.21
CA LYS A 84 -5.60 -8.00 34.11
C LYS A 84 -5.88 -8.86 35.36
#